data_81fe20de8dbdde93110448ef90d358cc
#
_entry.id   81fe20de8dbdde93110448ef90d358cc
#
_cell.length_a   1.000
_cell.length_b   1.000
_cell.length_c   1.000
_cell.angle_alpha   90.00
_cell.angle_beta   90.00
_cell.angle_gamma   90.00
#
_symmetry.space_group_name_H-M   'P 1'
#
loop_
_entity.id
_entity.type
_entity.pdbx_description
1 polymer ?
#
loop_
_entity_poly.entity_id
_entity_poly.type
_entity_poly.pdbx_seq_one_letter_code
_entity_poly.pdbx_strand_id
1 'polypeptide(L)'
;MSKIYINDTGQGFPIVLVHGYLGSSEMWCLQRDYLSKFFRIISPALPGFGESHEAQSLDSINDMAKFVINIIDEKKIDKFNLLGHSMGGMIVQEIAKLAGDRINKLICFATGSIGEIPGRFEPIDETRKRLKEEGADISF
;
A
#
# COMPACT_ATOMS: atom_id res chain seq x y z
N MET A 1 6.81 19.50 -8.27
CA MET A 1 5.64 18.81 -8.83
C MET A 1 5.55 17.39 -8.30
N SER A 2 4.34 16.99 -7.97
CA SER A 2 4.10 15.64 -7.49
C SER A 2 4.19 14.63 -8.63
N LYS A 3 4.97 13.57 -8.45
CA LYS A 3 5.03 12.40 -9.33
C LYS A 3 4.19 11.26 -8.77
N ILE A 4 3.31 11.56 -7.85
CA ILE A 4 2.47 10.62 -7.16
C ILE A 4 1.11 10.54 -7.85
N TYR A 5 0.73 9.32 -8.19
CA TYR A 5 -0.60 9.02 -8.71
C TYR A 5 -1.51 8.54 -7.60
N ILE A 6 -2.72 9.08 -7.54
CA ILE A 6 -3.76 8.68 -6.60
C ILE A 6 -5.05 8.49 -7.37
N ASN A 7 -5.60 7.28 -7.34
CA ASN A 7 -6.96 7.06 -7.85
C ASN A 7 -7.96 7.40 -6.73
N ASP A 8 -8.94 8.23 -7.05
CA ASP A 8 -9.98 8.68 -6.13
C ASP A 8 -11.31 8.63 -6.87
N THR A 9 -12.14 7.63 -6.58
CA THR A 9 -13.32 7.29 -7.38
C THR A 9 -14.51 6.99 -6.46
N GLY A 10 -15.69 7.41 -6.86
CA GLY A 10 -16.92 7.15 -6.13
C GLY A 10 -17.23 8.21 -5.07
N GLN A 11 -18.34 8.01 -4.37
CA GLN A 11 -18.82 8.89 -3.32
C GLN A 11 -19.31 8.06 -2.13
N GLY A 12 -19.23 8.64 -0.95
CA GLY A 12 -19.67 8.01 0.27
C GLY A 12 -18.56 7.85 1.30
N PHE A 13 -18.69 6.88 2.19
CA PHE A 13 -17.69 6.63 3.22
C PHE A 13 -16.36 6.18 2.58
N PRO A 14 -15.23 6.76 2.98
CA PRO A 14 -13.96 6.47 2.32
C PRO A 14 -13.42 5.07 2.65
N ILE A 15 -12.89 4.40 1.63
CA ILE A 15 -12.06 3.20 1.77
C ILE A 15 -10.70 3.50 1.12
N VAL A 16 -9.65 3.35 1.89
CA VAL A 16 -8.26 3.50 1.41
C VAL A 16 -7.67 2.13 1.16
N LEU A 17 -7.17 1.92 -0.06
CA LEU A 17 -6.59 0.65 -0.51
C LEU A 17 -5.09 0.83 -0.71
N VAL A 18 -4.28 0.02 -0.03
CA VAL A 18 -2.81 0.10 -0.08
C VAL A 18 -2.24 -1.17 -0.69
N HIS A 19 -1.60 -1.03 -1.86
CA HIS A 19 -0.99 -2.15 -2.58
C HIS A 19 0.32 -2.62 -1.92
N GLY A 20 0.80 -3.78 -2.37
CA GLY A 20 2.04 -4.36 -1.88
C GLY A 20 3.27 -4.02 -2.74
N TYR A 21 4.38 -4.68 -2.40
CA TYR A 21 5.64 -4.56 -3.12
C TYR A 21 5.46 -4.97 -4.59
N LEU A 22 6.03 -4.20 -5.49
CA LEU A 22 5.89 -4.35 -6.94
C LEU A 22 4.43 -4.23 -7.44
N GLY A 23 3.53 -3.72 -6.60
CA GLY A 23 2.15 -3.48 -6.97
C GLY A 23 1.92 -2.10 -7.59
N SER A 24 0.65 -1.78 -7.78
CA SER A 24 0.21 -0.50 -8.31
C SER A 24 -1.22 -0.21 -7.84
N SER A 25 -1.72 0.99 -8.11
CA SER A 25 -3.13 1.30 -7.83
C SER A 25 -4.09 0.44 -8.67
N GLU A 26 -3.66 -0.01 -9.85
CA GLU A 26 -4.47 -0.81 -10.77
C GLU A 26 -4.73 -2.25 -10.28
N MET A 27 -3.98 -2.75 -9.32
CA MET A 27 -4.32 -4.05 -8.73
C MET A 27 -5.72 -4.08 -8.12
N TRP A 28 -6.26 -2.90 -7.80
CA TRP A 28 -7.58 -2.74 -7.18
C TRP A 28 -8.70 -2.48 -8.18
N CYS A 29 -8.45 -2.58 -9.49
CA CYS A 29 -9.41 -2.18 -10.52
C CYS A 29 -10.79 -2.86 -10.37
N LEU A 30 -10.83 -4.16 -10.07
CA LEU A 30 -12.09 -4.89 -9.92
C LEU A 30 -12.82 -4.48 -8.63
N GLN A 31 -12.11 -4.37 -7.53
CA GLN A 31 -12.67 -3.92 -6.25
C GLN A 31 -13.15 -2.47 -6.36
N ARG A 32 -12.36 -1.62 -6.99
CA ARG A 32 -12.73 -0.22 -7.22
C ARG A 32 -14.01 -0.09 -8.05
N ASP A 33 -14.11 -0.83 -9.15
CA ASP A 33 -15.27 -0.77 -10.04
C ASP A 33 -16.57 -1.18 -9.32
N TYR A 34 -16.50 -2.18 -8.47
CA TYR A 34 -17.66 -2.63 -7.69
C TYR A 34 -17.93 -1.71 -6.50
N LEU A 35 -16.93 -1.46 -5.67
CA LEU A 35 -17.10 -0.74 -4.39
C LEU A 35 -17.37 0.75 -4.58
N SER A 36 -16.93 1.35 -5.67
CA SER A 36 -17.19 2.77 -5.96
C SER A 36 -18.66 3.10 -6.17
N LYS A 37 -19.50 2.08 -6.34
CA LYS A 37 -20.96 2.25 -6.37
C LYS A 37 -21.53 2.63 -5.00
N PHE A 38 -20.82 2.32 -3.92
CA PHE A 38 -21.30 2.48 -2.54
C PHE A 38 -20.37 3.32 -1.67
N PHE A 39 -19.10 3.44 -2.04
CA PHE A 39 -18.05 4.06 -1.25
C PHE A 39 -17.19 4.98 -2.12
N ARG A 40 -16.48 5.89 -1.47
CA ARG A 40 -15.38 6.62 -2.09
C ARG A 40 -14.11 5.77 -1.95
N ILE A 41 -13.51 5.40 -3.07
CA ILE A 41 -12.33 4.53 -3.10
C ILE A 41 -11.09 5.35 -3.40
N ILE A 42 -10.12 5.31 -2.49
CA ILE A 42 -8.85 6.02 -2.62
C ILE A 42 -7.73 4.98 -2.65
N SER A 43 -7.07 4.87 -3.79
CA SER A 43 -5.97 3.92 -3.98
C SER A 43 -4.74 4.65 -4.53
N PRO A 44 -3.83 5.06 -3.63
CA PRO A 44 -2.58 5.67 -4.05
C PRO A 44 -1.62 4.62 -4.63
N ALA A 45 -0.84 5.00 -5.62
CA ALA A 45 0.35 4.28 -5.99
C ALA A 45 1.49 4.78 -5.09
N LEU A 46 2.10 3.87 -4.34
CA LEU A 46 3.20 4.21 -3.42
C LEU A 46 4.40 4.76 -4.20
N PRO A 47 5.17 5.70 -3.61
CA PRO A 47 6.34 6.26 -4.31
C PRO A 47 7.32 5.18 -4.77
N GLY A 48 7.69 5.24 -6.04
CA GLY A 48 8.58 4.27 -6.67
C GLY A 48 7.89 3.05 -7.27
N PHE A 49 6.56 2.94 -7.15
CA PHE A 49 5.79 1.79 -7.66
C PHE A 49 4.71 2.23 -8.64
N GLY A 50 4.41 1.35 -9.60
CA GLY A 50 3.31 1.52 -10.55
C GLY A 50 3.32 2.90 -11.20
N GLU A 51 2.18 3.57 -11.18
CA GLU A 51 1.99 4.90 -11.77
C GLU A 51 2.82 6.00 -11.08
N SER A 52 3.36 5.72 -9.88
CA SER A 52 4.27 6.62 -9.14
C SER A 52 5.74 6.22 -9.29
N HIS A 53 6.11 5.48 -10.34
CA HIS A 53 7.45 4.93 -10.53
C HIS A 53 8.56 5.98 -10.63
N GLU A 54 8.24 7.19 -11.07
CA GLU A 54 9.21 8.29 -11.15
C GLU A 54 9.48 8.97 -9.80
N ALA A 55 8.63 8.75 -8.80
CA ALA A 55 8.86 9.27 -7.47
C ALA A 55 9.92 8.43 -6.74
N GLN A 56 10.70 9.08 -5.90
CA GLN A 56 11.68 8.37 -5.09
C GLN A 56 10.99 7.46 -4.09
N SER A 57 11.41 6.19 -4.05
CA SER A 57 10.89 5.21 -3.09
C SER A 57 11.19 5.60 -1.65
N LEU A 58 10.29 5.24 -0.76
CA LEU A 58 10.47 5.43 0.68
C LEU A 58 11.19 4.21 1.27
N ASP A 59 11.95 4.44 2.34
CA ASP A 59 12.89 3.43 2.88
C ASP A 59 12.28 2.56 3.98
N SER A 60 11.13 2.93 4.54
CA SER A 60 10.54 2.20 5.66
C SER A 60 9.03 2.11 5.57
N ILE A 61 8.47 1.11 6.25
CA ILE A 61 7.02 0.96 6.41
C ILE A 61 6.44 2.18 7.14
N ASN A 62 7.14 2.70 8.14
CA ASN A 62 6.69 3.88 8.87
C ASN A 62 6.58 5.11 7.96
N ASP A 63 7.55 5.34 7.08
CA ASP A 63 7.51 6.44 6.12
C ASP A 63 6.38 6.27 5.10
N MET A 64 6.15 5.03 4.63
CA MET A 64 5.03 4.74 3.73
C MET A 64 3.68 4.96 4.43
N ALA A 65 3.56 4.59 5.70
CA ALA A 65 2.36 4.84 6.50
C ALA A 65 2.08 6.33 6.65
N LYS A 66 3.09 7.11 6.96
CA LYS A 66 2.99 8.57 7.06
C LYS A 66 2.62 9.21 5.72
N PHE A 67 3.16 8.69 4.63
CA PHE A 67 2.82 9.13 3.28
C PHE A 67 1.32 8.93 3.00
N VAL A 68 0.77 7.76 3.33
CA VAL A 68 -0.66 7.48 3.14
C VAL A 68 -1.52 8.36 4.04
N ILE A 69 -1.16 8.52 5.32
CA ILE A 69 -1.87 9.41 6.26
C ILE A 69 -1.89 10.84 5.72
N ASN A 70 -0.78 11.31 5.15
CA ASN A 70 -0.68 12.65 4.60
C ASN A 70 -1.66 12.86 3.43
N ILE A 71 -1.82 11.86 2.56
CA ILE A 71 -2.83 11.88 1.49
C ILE A 71 -4.23 12.00 2.08
N ILE A 72 -4.54 11.21 3.09
CA ILE A 72 -5.85 11.21 3.76
C ILE A 72 -6.12 12.59 4.39
N ASP A 73 -5.12 13.19 5.01
CA ASP A 73 -5.21 14.52 5.61
C ASP A 73 -5.42 15.62 4.56
N GLU A 74 -4.69 15.58 3.47
CA GLU A 74 -4.84 16.54 2.35
C GLU A 74 -6.25 16.48 1.74
N LYS A 75 -6.86 15.30 1.73
CA LYS A 75 -8.24 15.11 1.27
C LYS A 75 -9.29 15.46 2.32
N LYS A 76 -8.86 15.88 3.51
CA LYS A 76 -9.73 16.28 4.63
C LYS A 76 -10.68 15.15 5.06
N ILE A 77 -10.20 13.93 5.04
CA ILE A 77 -10.92 12.74 5.48
C ILE A 77 -10.65 12.52 6.96
N ASP A 78 -11.69 12.44 7.78
CA ASP A 78 -11.57 12.16 9.22
C ASP A 78 -11.56 10.65 9.48
N LYS A 79 -12.65 9.98 9.20
CA LYS A 79 -12.81 8.52 9.41
C LYS A 79 -12.78 7.78 8.08
N PHE A 80 -12.21 6.57 8.08
CA PHE A 80 -12.10 5.78 6.86
C PHE A 80 -12.01 4.29 7.18
N ASN A 81 -12.34 3.46 6.20
CA ASN A 81 -11.98 2.04 6.17
C ASN A 81 -10.63 1.90 5.49
N LEU A 82 -9.87 0.91 5.89
CA LEU A 82 -8.49 0.72 5.42
C LEU A 82 -8.23 -0.74 5.09
N LEU A 83 -7.71 -0.98 3.90
CA LEU A 83 -7.34 -2.33 3.44
C LEU A 83 -5.94 -2.29 2.86
N GLY A 84 -5.12 -3.26 3.25
CA GLY A 84 -3.77 -3.43 2.71
C GLY A 84 -3.49 -4.87 2.32
N HIS A 85 -2.79 -5.03 1.19
CA HIS A 85 -2.36 -6.33 0.67
C HIS A 85 -0.85 -6.48 0.76
N SER A 86 -0.38 -7.62 1.29
CA SER A 86 1.04 -7.97 1.38
C SER A 86 1.83 -6.89 2.16
N MET A 87 2.83 -6.24 1.57
CA MET A 87 3.53 -5.10 2.17
C MET A 87 2.55 -3.97 2.54
N GLY A 88 1.52 -3.74 1.73
CA GLY A 88 0.45 -2.80 2.05
C GLY A 88 -0.29 -3.16 3.33
N GLY A 89 -0.40 -4.44 3.65
CA GLY A 89 -0.95 -4.92 4.92
C GLY A 89 -0.08 -4.56 6.13
N MET A 90 1.23 -4.52 5.96
CA MET A 90 2.16 -4.03 6.98
C MET A 90 2.03 -2.51 7.15
N ILE A 91 1.87 -1.80 6.05
CA ILE A 91 1.67 -0.35 6.05
C ILE A 91 0.39 0.02 6.80
N VAL A 92 -0.72 -0.67 6.54
CA VAL A 92 -2.00 -0.36 7.20
C VAL A 92 -1.96 -0.70 8.70
N GLN A 93 -1.19 -1.70 9.12
CA GLN A 93 -0.97 -1.97 10.55
C GLN A 93 -0.19 -0.82 11.21
N GLU A 94 0.79 -0.25 10.52
CA GLU A 94 1.51 0.93 11.00
C GLU A 94 0.61 2.17 11.05
N ILE A 95 -0.27 2.35 10.06
CA ILE A 95 -1.29 3.41 10.08
C ILE A 95 -2.22 3.24 11.30
N ALA A 96 -2.62 2.01 11.61
CA ALA A 96 -3.44 1.73 12.79
C ALA A 96 -2.74 2.10 14.09
N LYS A 97 -1.43 1.96 14.13
CA LYS A 97 -0.63 2.39 15.28
C LYS A 97 -0.57 3.92 15.40
N LEU A 98 -0.46 4.62 14.28
CA LEU A 98 -0.29 6.08 14.24
C LEU A 98 -1.60 6.85 14.30
N ALA A 99 -2.68 6.30 13.74
CA ALA A 99 -3.95 6.97 13.54
C ALA A 99 -5.16 6.03 13.72
N GLY A 100 -5.06 5.07 14.61
CA GLY A 100 -6.06 4.01 14.78
C GLY A 100 -7.45 4.48 15.17
N ASP A 101 -7.57 5.60 15.86
CA ASP A 101 -8.85 6.21 16.24
C ASP A 101 -9.66 6.73 15.03
N ARG A 102 -9.03 6.89 13.88
CA ARG A 102 -9.65 7.31 12.63
C ARG A 102 -10.14 6.13 11.77
N ILE A 103 -9.71 4.91 12.09
CA ILE A 103 -10.02 3.72 11.31
C ILE A 103 -11.33 3.09 11.80
N ASN A 104 -12.32 3.00 10.92
CA ASN A 104 -13.57 2.32 11.22
C ASN A 104 -13.42 0.79 11.08
N LYS A 105 -12.92 0.32 9.95
CA LYS A 105 -12.63 -1.09 9.69
C LYS A 105 -11.22 -1.23 9.11
N LEU A 106 -10.47 -2.22 9.59
CA LEU A 106 -9.14 -2.55 9.11
C LEU A 106 -9.15 -3.95 8.52
N ILE A 107 -8.69 -4.08 7.28
CA ILE A 107 -8.56 -5.37 6.60
C ILE A 107 -7.09 -5.56 6.21
N CYS A 108 -6.48 -6.63 6.75
CA CYS A 108 -5.14 -7.06 6.40
C CYS A 108 -5.25 -8.32 5.54
N PHE A 109 -4.88 -8.22 4.27
CA PHE A 109 -5.04 -9.30 3.31
C PHE A 109 -3.68 -9.85 2.86
N ALA A 110 -3.49 -11.17 2.99
CA ALA A 110 -2.28 -11.88 2.55
C ALA A 110 -0.99 -11.21 3.06
N THR A 111 -0.94 -10.94 4.36
CA THR A 111 0.14 -10.17 4.99
C THR A 111 0.58 -10.79 6.32
N GLY A 112 1.63 -10.23 6.90
CA GLY A 112 2.14 -10.56 8.23
C GLY A 112 2.38 -9.31 9.06
N SER A 113 2.70 -9.50 10.33
CA SER A 113 3.05 -8.40 11.24
C SER A 113 4.53 -8.02 11.17
N ILE A 114 5.36 -8.89 10.59
CA ILE A 114 6.80 -8.68 10.38
C ILE A 114 7.17 -8.97 8.93
N GLY A 115 8.19 -8.27 8.44
CA GLY A 115 8.62 -8.36 7.05
C GLY A 115 9.34 -9.64 6.71
N GLU A 116 10.07 -10.20 7.67
CA GLU A 116 10.82 -11.42 7.49
C GLU A 116 10.36 -12.48 8.49
N ILE A 117 10.00 -13.66 7.97
CA ILE A 117 9.63 -14.81 8.79
C ILE A 117 10.76 -15.84 8.63
N PRO A 118 11.53 -16.11 9.71
CA PRO A 118 12.64 -17.05 9.63
C PRO A 118 12.23 -18.42 9.09
N GLY A 119 12.97 -18.93 8.11
CA GLY A 119 12.76 -20.25 7.51
C GLY A 119 11.62 -20.34 6.51
N ARG A 120 10.86 -19.26 6.27
CA ARG A 120 9.77 -19.25 5.29
C ARG A 120 10.19 -18.78 3.91
N PHE A 121 11.05 -17.79 3.88
CA PHE A 121 11.57 -17.22 2.64
C PHE A 121 13.09 -17.13 2.70
N GLU A 122 13.71 -17.03 1.52
CA GLU A 122 15.12 -16.74 1.40
C GLU A 122 15.44 -15.39 2.08
N PRO A 123 16.56 -15.26 2.79
CA PRO A 123 16.97 -13.99 3.37
C PRO A 123 17.07 -12.88 2.33
N ILE A 124 16.68 -11.67 2.71
CA ILE A 124 16.63 -10.52 1.79
C ILE A 124 17.96 -10.26 1.11
N ASP A 125 19.08 -10.40 1.82
CA ASP A 125 20.41 -10.15 1.25
C ASP A 125 20.78 -11.19 0.20
N GLU A 126 20.39 -12.44 0.37
CA GLU A 126 20.57 -13.50 -0.62
C GLU A 126 19.69 -13.26 -1.85
N THR A 127 18.44 -12.86 -1.63
CA THR A 127 17.52 -12.48 -2.71
C THR A 127 18.08 -11.30 -3.51
N ARG A 128 18.59 -10.26 -2.85
CA ARG A 128 19.21 -9.12 -3.51
C ARG A 128 20.42 -9.52 -4.35
N LYS A 129 21.26 -10.39 -3.82
CA LYS A 129 22.45 -10.90 -4.52
C LYS A 129 22.01 -11.67 -5.77
N ARG A 130 21.07 -12.58 -5.62
CA ARG A 130 20.55 -13.38 -6.73
C ARG A 130 19.90 -12.53 -7.81
N LEU A 131 19.10 -11.53 -7.44
CA LEU A 131 18.48 -10.59 -8.38
C LEU A 131 19.53 -9.81 -9.20
N LYS A 132 20.67 -9.45 -8.59
CA LYS A 132 21.76 -8.77 -9.28
C LYS A 132 22.49 -9.69 -10.26
N GLU A 133 22.67 -10.96 -9.90
CA GLU A 133 23.45 -11.93 -10.69
C GLU A 133 22.61 -12.59 -11.79
N GLU A 134 21.36 -12.89 -11.52
CA GLU A 134 20.53 -13.75 -12.38
C GLU A 134 19.33 -13.02 -12.99
N GLY A 135 18.96 -11.84 -12.46
CA GLY A 135 17.80 -11.07 -12.90
C GLY A 135 16.51 -11.48 -12.22
N ALA A 136 15.46 -10.69 -12.44
CA ALA A 136 14.17 -10.83 -11.76
C ALA A 136 13.39 -12.09 -12.16
N ASP A 137 13.53 -12.55 -13.39
CA ASP A 137 12.75 -13.68 -13.93
C ASP A 137 12.97 -14.99 -13.19
N ILE A 138 14.14 -15.15 -12.56
CA ILE A 138 14.51 -16.38 -11.84
C ILE A 138 13.99 -16.36 -10.40
N SER A 139 13.56 -15.22 -9.89
CA SER A 139 13.09 -15.04 -8.51
C SER A 139 11.61 -15.35 -8.31
N PHE A 140 10.91 -15.64 -9.40
CA PHE A 140 9.48 -15.95 -9.41
C PHE A 140 9.17 -17.36 -9.98
#